data_16f1cc6bf5966b224d35b2395974baa9
#
_entry.id   16f1cc6bf5966b224d35b2395974baa9
#
_cell.length_a   1.000
_cell.length_b   1.000
_cell.length_c   1.000
_cell.angle_alpha   90.00
_cell.angle_beta   90.00
_cell.angle_gamma   90.00
#
_symmetry.space_group_name_H-M   'P 1'
#
loop_
_entity.id
_entity.type
_entity.pdbx_description
1 polymer ?
#
loop_
_entity_poly.entity_id
_entity_poly.type
_entity_poly.pdbx_seq_one_letter_code
_entity_poly.pdbx_strand_id
1 'polypeptide(L)'
;TERFHVEMRKGRVVFTPVANRAFAIADRFRKTSPFRAFVALTGGVDIHVMEALGWKAEIVLEHRPVEARDRASGRNLSEVHALNTLVNSSPRILLNEDIHHLELDRLGALLAECPPIGLAHYSLGCDDHSNAKSPRDKERSLEDLSTMLDMVYPALKQIEVVNPAVVLVENVPNFKASGAGAMMGTTLRRMGYFLTEMVLNGLDFGAYQGRERYYMVASVFPGFVPPKPEQRAGGRLWPVIEKHLGDCADVTVLKSIQARESTSRRMPAFLTRESTSCPTILKSQDRGVKDAVYIQDGGRIYKPSVDLVQELMSIPDSFDVSWMAKEQATETLGQSVDYRLHSAVMAAVRDHLNVNCGRHTVVQHGIRSKEGR
;
A
#
# COMPACT_ATOMS: atom_id res chain seq x y z
N THR A 1 27.87 11.96 -12.20
CA THR A 1 29.11 12.33 -11.49
C THR A 1 29.77 11.04 -11.04
N GLU A 2 30.95 10.74 -11.56
CA GLU A 2 31.73 9.59 -11.09
C GLU A 2 32.11 9.83 -9.62
N ARG A 3 31.92 8.82 -8.79
CA ARG A 3 32.37 8.83 -7.40
C ARG A 3 33.48 7.81 -7.24
N PHE A 4 34.42 8.10 -6.33
CA PHE A 4 35.53 7.24 -6.03
C PHE A 4 35.62 7.02 -4.52
N HIS A 5 35.91 5.81 -4.07
CA HIS A 5 36.49 5.58 -2.77
C HIS A 5 37.94 6.03 -2.83
N VAL A 6 38.34 6.90 -1.93
CA VAL A 6 39.73 7.37 -1.83
C VAL A 6 40.33 6.74 -0.58
N GLU A 7 41.34 5.91 -0.80
CA GLU A 7 42.11 5.32 0.27
C GLU A 7 43.49 5.98 0.30
N MET A 8 43.86 6.57 1.43
CA MET A 8 45.18 7.17 1.62
C MET A 8 46.05 6.28 2.50
N ARG A 9 47.20 5.87 1.98
CA ARG A 9 48.28 5.15 2.67
C ARG A 9 49.57 5.94 2.58
N LYS A 10 50.51 5.68 3.46
CA LYS A 10 51.82 6.38 3.39
C LYS A 10 52.45 6.24 1.99
N GLY A 11 52.60 7.36 1.30
CA GLY A 11 53.19 7.45 -0.06
C GLY A 11 52.26 6.96 -1.18
N ARG A 12 50.98 6.70 -0.94
CA ARG A 12 50.06 6.18 -1.97
C ARG A 12 48.62 6.66 -1.72
N VAL A 13 47.98 7.15 -2.79
CA VAL A 13 46.52 7.41 -2.84
C VAL A 13 45.92 6.47 -3.87
N VAL A 14 44.87 5.73 -3.46
CA VAL A 14 44.18 4.78 -4.33
C VAL A 14 42.76 5.31 -4.55
N PHE A 15 42.39 5.46 -5.81
CA PHE A 15 41.01 5.80 -6.21
C PHE A 15 40.34 4.55 -6.75
N THR A 16 39.29 4.10 -6.09
CA THR A 16 38.46 2.97 -6.55
C THR A 16 37.11 3.51 -7.01
N PRO A 17 36.71 3.33 -8.28
CA PRO A 17 35.42 3.79 -8.76
C PRO A 17 34.30 3.19 -7.92
N VAL A 18 33.38 4.05 -7.47
CA VAL A 18 32.14 3.58 -6.83
C VAL A 18 31.15 3.24 -7.93
N ALA A 19 30.78 1.99 -8.03
CA ALA A 19 29.73 1.58 -8.95
C ALA A 19 28.44 2.37 -8.64
N ASN A 20 27.89 3.03 -9.65
CA ASN A 20 26.58 3.69 -9.51
C ASN A 20 25.52 2.60 -9.40
N ARG A 21 25.02 2.37 -8.17
CA ARG A 21 24.04 1.33 -7.85
C ARG A 21 22.80 1.42 -8.76
N ALA A 22 22.22 2.60 -8.88
CA ALA A 22 21.02 2.79 -9.69
C ALA A 22 21.27 2.47 -11.17
N PHE A 23 22.46 2.82 -11.68
CA PHE A 23 22.86 2.48 -13.06
C PHE A 23 22.98 0.96 -13.25
N ALA A 24 23.60 0.25 -12.32
CA ALA A 24 23.72 -1.22 -12.38
C ALA A 24 22.35 -1.92 -12.33
N ILE A 25 21.43 -1.41 -11.48
CA ILE A 25 20.04 -1.89 -11.41
C ILE A 25 19.33 -1.61 -12.74
N ALA A 26 19.43 -0.39 -13.27
CA ALA A 26 18.81 -0.02 -14.53
C ALA A 26 19.31 -0.89 -15.70
N ASP A 27 20.63 -1.15 -15.77
CA ASP A 27 21.19 -2.01 -16.82
C ASP A 27 20.69 -3.45 -16.73
N ARG A 28 20.58 -3.99 -15.51
CA ARG A 28 19.98 -5.32 -15.26
C ARG A 28 18.56 -5.39 -15.81
N PHE A 29 17.69 -4.43 -15.46
CA PHE A 29 16.29 -4.45 -15.86
C PHE A 29 16.01 -4.06 -17.30
N ARG A 30 16.94 -3.46 -18.02
CA ARG A 30 16.85 -3.35 -19.49
C ARG A 30 16.85 -4.71 -20.19
N LYS A 31 17.37 -5.76 -19.53
CA LYS A 31 17.58 -7.09 -20.12
C LYS A 31 16.67 -8.16 -19.50
N THR A 32 15.96 -7.85 -18.41
CA THR A 32 15.12 -8.80 -17.66
C THR A 32 13.71 -8.26 -17.45
N SER A 33 12.74 -9.17 -17.30
CA SER A 33 11.36 -8.79 -16.94
C SER A 33 11.31 -8.18 -15.55
N PRO A 34 10.70 -6.99 -15.35
CA PRO A 34 10.64 -6.33 -14.05
C PRO A 34 9.44 -6.73 -13.19
N PHE A 35 8.52 -7.60 -13.69
CA PHE A 35 7.22 -7.85 -13.05
C PHE A 35 7.27 -8.87 -11.91
N ARG A 36 8.29 -8.78 -11.08
CA ARG A 36 8.47 -9.51 -9.83
C ARG A 36 8.52 -8.53 -8.68
N ALA A 37 7.83 -8.84 -7.59
CA ALA A 37 7.71 -7.92 -6.47
C ALA A 37 8.16 -8.52 -5.14
N PHE A 38 8.75 -7.66 -4.33
CA PHE A 38 8.82 -7.75 -2.88
C PHE A 38 7.73 -6.83 -2.32
N VAL A 39 6.90 -7.33 -1.42
CA VAL A 39 5.77 -6.58 -0.86
C VAL A 39 5.81 -6.66 0.66
N ALA A 40 5.60 -5.55 1.34
CA ALA A 40 5.66 -5.49 2.79
C ALA A 40 4.49 -4.72 3.41
N LEU A 41 3.81 -5.36 4.36
CA LEU A 41 2.84 -4.78 5.29
C LEU A 41 1.57 -4.21 4.63
N THR A 42 1.03 -4.89 3.62
CA THR A 42 -0.10 -4.42 2.82
C THR A 42 -1.45 -5.01 3.24
N GLY A 43 -1.45 -6.10 3.99
CA GLY A 43 -2.68 -6.78 4.41
C GLY A 43 -3.43 -7.51 3.29
N GLY A 44 -2.85 -7.61 2.08
CA GLY A 44 -3.32 -8.46 0.97
C GLY A 44 -4.02 -7.75 -0.19
N VAL A 45 -4.74 -6.65 0.03
CA VAL A 45 -5.49 -5.95 -1.06
C VAL A 45 -4.56 -5.44 -2.15
N ASP A 46 -3.43 -4.85 -1.78
CA ASP A 46 -2.41 -4.35 -2.72
C ASP A 46 -1.86 -5.49 -3.60
N ILE A 47 -1.59 -6.65 -3.01
CA ILE A 47 -1.08 -7.82 -3.74
C ILE A 47 -2.13 -8.33 -4.72
N HIS A 48 -3.40 -8.37 -4.32
CA HIS A 48 -4.49 -8.76 -5.20
C HIS A 48 -4.59 -7.83 -6.42
N VAL A 49 -4.44 -6.50 -6.23
CA VAL A 49 -4.33 -5.54 -7.34
C VAL A 49 -3.12 -5.85 -8.23
N MET A 50 -1.97 -6.12 -7.62
CA MET A 50 -0.74 -6.39 -8.36
C MET A 50 -0.87 -7.64 -9.22
N GLU A 51 -1.40 -8.74 -8.67
CA GLU A 51 -1.60 -10.00 -9.42
C GLU A 51 -2.61 -9.82 -10.55
N ALA A 52 -3.70 -9.07 -10.35
CA ALA A 52 -4.66 -8.72 -11.39
C ALA A 52 -4.03 -7.93 -12.55
N LEU A 53 -2.94 -7.19 -12.29
CA LEU A 53 -2.17 -6.46 -13.30
C LEU A 53 -0.97 -7.26 -13.86
N GLY A 54 -0.86 -8.55 -13.54
CA GLY A 54 0.17 -9.44 -14.08
C GLY A 54 1.51 -9.42 -13.34
N TRP A 55 1.57 -8.85 -12.15
CA TRP A 55 2.73 -8.96 -11.27
C TRP A 55 2.77 -10.33 -10.60
N LYS A 56 3.95 -10.74 -10.16
CA LYS A 56 4.14 -11.91 -9.29
C LYS A 56 4.80 -11.49 -8.00
N ALA A 57 4.14 -11.72 -6.88
CA ALA A 57 4.71 -11.53 -5.56
C ALA A 57 5.70 -12.68 -5.26
N GLU A 58 7.01 -12.39 -5.26
CA GLU A 58 8.03 -13.39 -4.96
C GLU A 58 8.22 -13.55 -3.46
N ILE A 59 8.32 -12.44 -2.73
CA ILE A 59 8.43 -12.43 -1.28
C ILE A 59 7.45 -11.41 -0.74
N VAL A 60 6.64 -11.85 0.22
CA VAL A 60 5.71 -10.99 0.96
C VAL A 60 6.08 -11.04 2.44
N LEU A 61 6.19 -9.88 3.05
CA LEU A 61 6.38 -9.70 4.49
C LEU A 61 5.11 -9.11 5.07
N GLU A 62 4.43 -9.85 5.92
CA GLU A 62 3.22 -9.39 6.59
C GLU A 62 3.37 -9.51 8.11
N HIS A 63 2.85 -8.54 8.80
CA HIS A 63 2.77 -8.55 10.25
C HIS A 63 1.62 -7.66 10.71
N ARG A 64 0.77 -8.18 11.60
CA ARG A 64 -0.20 -7.38 12.31
C ARG A 64 0.28 -7.19 13.75
N PRO A 65 0.64 -5.96 14.16
CA PRO A 65 1.03 -5.71 15.55
C PRO A 65 -0.09 -6.09 16.53
N VAL A 66 0.29 -6.68 17.66
CA VAL A 66 -0.66 -7.01 18.74
C VAL A 66 -1.09 -5.72 19.44
N GLU A 67 -2.32 -5.28 19.23
CA GLU A 67 -2.86 -4.08 19.85
C GLU A 67 -3.24 -4.31 21.33
N ALA A 68 -3.33 -3.23 22.10
CA ALA A 68 -3.70 -3.30 23.51
C ALA A 68 -5.05 -4.03 23.75
N ARG A 69 -6.01 -3.86 22.83
CA ARG A 69 -7.32 -4.53 22.87
C ARG A 69 -7.23 -6.05 22.64
N ASP A 70 -6.29 -6.50 21.81
CA ASP A 70 -6.07 -7.92 21.54
C ASP A 70 -5.53 -8.58 22.83
N ARG A 71 -4.56 -7.94 23.46
CA ARG A 71 -4.04 -8.36 24.78
C ARG A 71 -5.14 -8.41 25.83
N ALA A 72 -6.00 -7.38 25.91
CA ALA A 72 -7.10 -7.33 26.85
C ALA A 72 -8.15 -8.42 26.62
N SER A 73 -8.33 -8.88 25.37
CA SER A 73 -9.28 -9.96 25.03
C SER A 73 -8.62 -11.34 24.98
N GLY A 74 -7.31 -11.47 25.26
CA GLY A 74 -6.56 -12.71 25.19
C GLY A 74 -6.44 -13.28 23.78
N ARG A 75 -6.68 -12.48 22.73
CA ARG A 75 -6.59 -12.91 21.33
C ARG A 75 -5.21 -12.58 20.74
N ASN A 76 -4.65 -13.54 20.02
CA ASN A 76 -3.50 -13.29 19.14
C ASN A 76 -4.00 -13.23 17.70
N LEU A 77 -3.88 -12.06 17.07
CA LEU A 77 -4.31 -11.81 15.69
C LEU A 77 -3.13 -11.44 14.79
N SER A 78 -1.90 -11.73 15.22
CA SER A 78 -0.67 -11.36 14.48
C SER A 78 -0.59 -12.00 13.09
N GLU A 79 -1.27 -13.12 12.87
CA GLU A 79 -1.25 -13.87 11.60
C GLU A 79 -2.34 -13.42 10.62
N VAL A 80 -3.31 -12.58 11.03
CA VAL A 80 -4.49 -12.27 10.20
C VAL A 80 -4.10 -11.68 8.85
N HIS A 81 -3.13 -10.78 8.77
CA HIS A 81 -2.69 -10.20 7.51
C HIS A 81 -2.02 -11.23 6.61
N ALA A 82 -1.18 -12.08 7.18
CA ALA A 82 -0.52 -13.16 6.45
C ALA A 82 -1.52 -14.18 5.91
N LEU A 83 -2.48 -14.61 6.74
CA LEU A 83 -3.56 -15.52 6.32
C LEU A 83 -4.43 -14.87 5.23
N ASN A 84 -4.79 -13.59 5.39
CA ASN A 84 -5.56 -12.87 4.38
C ASN A 84 -4.83 -12.81 3.03
N THR A 85 -3.53 -12.60 3.06
CA THR A 85 -2.69 -12.63 1.86
C THR A 85 -2.72 -14.02 1.20
N LEU A 86 -2.63 -15.11 1.97
CA LEU A 86 -2.67 -16.47 1.41
C LEU A 86 -4.03 -16.87 0.84
N VAL A 87 -5.12 -16.38 1.43
CA VAL A 87 -6.48 -16.64 0.90
C VAL A 87 -6.70 -15.93 -0.43
N ASN A 88 -6.13 -14.72 -0.59
CA ASN A 88 -6.48 -13.82 -1.69
C ASN A 88 -5.39 -13.68 -2.77
N SER A 89 -4.23 -14.33 -2.60
CA SER A 89 -3.09 -14.22 -3.52
C SER A 89 -2.18 -15.44 -3.43
N SER A 90 -1.21 -15.52 -4.35
CA SER A 90 -0.30 -16.67 -4.45
C SER A 90 1.16 -16.24 -4.39
N PRO A 91 1.62 -15.66 -3.27
CA PRO A 91 3.03 -15.32 -3.12
C PRO A 91 3.89 -16.58 -3.12
N ARG A 92 5.09 -16.48 -3.71
CA ARG A 92 6.04 -17.61 -3.67
C ARG A 92 6.55 -17.89 -2.25
N ILE A 93 6.82 -16.82 -1.50
CA ILE A 93 7.28 -16.89 -0.11
C ILE A 93 6.49 -15.86 0.68
N LEU A 94 5.86 -16.29 1.77
CA LEU A 94 5.22 -15.43 2.76
C LEU A 94 5.97 -15.52 4.08
N LEU A 95 6.36 -14.36 4.60
CA LEU A 95 6.97 -14.19 5.91
C LEU A 95 5.96 -13.50 6.83
N ASN A 96 5.54 -14.16 7.91
CA ASN A 96 4.75 -13.53 8.97
C ASN A 96 5.71 -13.08 10.07
N GLU A 97 6.30 -11.90 9.90
CA GLU A 97 7.38 -11.42 10.77
C GLU A 97 7.36 -9.88 10.84
N ASP A 98 7.70 -9.34 12.01
CA ASP A 98 7.88 -7.91 12.19
C ASP A 98 9.02 -7.40 11.30
N ILE A 99 8.79 -6.26 10.64
CA ILE A 99 9.77 -5.63 9.76
C ILE A 99 11.10 -5.35 10.45
N HIS A 100 11.08 -5.10 11.77
CA HIS A 100 12.27 -4.84 12.58
C HIS A 100 13.11 -6.10 12.84
N HIS A 101 12.48 -7.27 12.77
CA HIS A 101 13.13 -8.55 13.12
C HIS A 101 13.61 -9.33 11.89
N LEU A 102 13.21 -8.96 10.67
CA LEU A 102 13.66 -9.64 9.46
C LEU A 102 15.16 -9.45 9.25
N GLU A 103 15.91 -10.53 9.42
CA GLU A 103 17.35 -10.55 9.21
C GLU A 103 17.70 -10.34 7.73
N LEU A 104 18.59 -9.39 7.45
CA LEU A 104 18.97 -9.02 6.07
C LEU A 104 19.70 -10.14 5.34
N ASP A 105 20.52 -10.92 6.04
CA ASP A 105 21.22 -12.08 5.45
C ASP A 105 20.22 -13.16 5.04
N ARG A 106 19.18 -13.40 5.85
CA ARG A 106 18.08 -14.31 5.51
C ARG A 106 17.32 -13.80 4.29
N LEU A 107 16.98 -12.50 4.26
CA LEU A 107 16.34 -11.88 3.08
C LEU A 107 17.22 -12.04 1.84
N GLY A 108 18.53 -11.80 1.95
CA GLY A 108 19.49 -12.00 0.87
C GLY A 108 19.52 -13.43 0.34
N ALA A 109 19.50 -14.43 1.24
CA ALA A 109 19.43 -15.85 0.87
C ALA A 109 18.14 -16.19 0.10
N LEU A 110 16.97 -15.72 0.58
CA LEU A 110 15.69 -15.94 -0.10
C LEU A 110 15.67 -15.27 -1.48
N LEU A 111 16.21 -14.06 -1.61
CA LEU A 111 16.30 -13.35 -2.88
C LEU A 111 17.22 -14.02 -3.89
N ALA A 112 18.25 -14.74 -3.44
CA ALA A 112 19.14 -15.49 -4.32
C ALA A 112 18.42 -16.64 -5.06
N GLU A 113 17.31 -17.12 -4.50
CA GLU A 113 16.45 -18.14 -5.11
C GLU A 113 15.36 -17.54 -6.04
N CYS A 114 15.22 -16.22 -6.04
CA CYS A 114 14.18 -15.52 -6.80
C CYS A 114 14.76 -14.88 -8.07
N PRO A 115 13.94 -14.73 -9.12
CA PRO A 115 14.25 -13.79 -10.19
C PRO A 115 14.44 -12.36 -9.66
N PRO A 116 15.17 -11.50 -10.37
CA PRO A 116 15.37 -10.12 -9.93
C PRO A 116 14.05 -9.38 -9.63
N ILE A 117 13.98 -8.74 -8.48
CA ILE A 117 12.81 -8.01 -8.02
C ILE A 117 12.76 -6.63 -8.71
N GLY A 118 11.74 -6.39 -9.54
CA GLY A 118 11.57 -5.11 -10.22
C GLY A 118 10.86 -4.06 -9.37
N LEU A 119 9.97 -4.47 -8.47
CA LEU A 119 9.23 -3.58 -7.58
C LEU A 119 9.40 -4.01 -6.13
N ALA A 120 9.75 -3.09 -5.25
CA ALA A 120 9.56 -3.23 -3.82
C ALA A 120 8.43 -2.29 -3.37
N HIS A 121 7.33 -2.85 -2.86
CA HIS A 121 6.18 -2.10 -2.37
C HIS A 121 6.07 -2.18 -0.86
N TYR A 122 5.89 -1.02 -0.22
CA TYR A 122 5.77 -0.87 1.23
C TYR A 122 4.53 -0.05 1.58
N SER A 123 3.63 -0.63 2.39
CA SER A 123 2.56 0.09 3.09
C SER A 123 2.91 0.14 4.59
N LEU A 124 3.76 1.09 4.94
CA LEU A 124 4.24 1.21 6.32
C LEU A 124 3.12 1.67 7.25
N GLY A 125 3.16 1.25 8.51
CA GLY A 125 2.15 1.60 9.49
C GLY A 125 1.86 3.10 9.55
N CYS A 126 0.57 3.47 9.48
CA CYS A 126 0.15 4.86 9.33
C CYS A 126 -0.37 5.50 10.63
N ASP A 127 -0.47 4.76 11.74
CA ASP A 127 -1.15 5.22 12.95
C ASP A 127 -0.54 6.51 13.52
N ASP A 128 0.78 6.62 13.56
CA ASP A 128 1.46 7.80 14.08
C ASP A 128 1.48 8.98 13.10
N HIS A 129 1.25 8.74 11.82
CA HIS A 129 1.08 9.76 10.80
C HIS A 129 -0.37 10.21 10.66
N SER A 130 -1.33 9.36 11.08
CA SER A 130 -2.76 9.62 10.96
C SER A 130 -3.23 10.74 11.91
N ASN A 131 -4.24 11.49 11.47
CA ASN A 131 -4.98 12.41 12.33
C ASN A 131 -5.95 11.67 13.28
N ALA A 132 -6.15 10.36 13.09
CA ALA A 132 -7.03 9.55 13.94
C ALA A 132 -6.43 9.28 15.33
N LYS A 133 -5.10 9.22 15.46
CA LYS A 133 -4.40 9.02 16.72
C LYS A 133 -4.16 10.38 17.43
N SER A 134 -4.50 10.46 18.71
CA SER A 134 -4.31 11.70 19.48
C SER A 134 -2.81 12.02 19.69
N PRO A 135 -2.42 13.30 19.90
CA PRO A 135 -1.04 13.65 20.22
C PRO A 135 -0.48 12.89 21.43
N ARG A 136 -1.30 12.75 22.49
CA ARG A 136 -0.92 12.01 23.71
C ARG A 136 -0.67 10.52 23.43
N ASP A 137 -1.46 9.90 22.55
CA ASP A 137 -1.27 8.49 22.20
C ASP A 137 -0.05 8.30 21.28
N LYS A 138 0.28 9.31 20.47
CA LYS A 138 1.53 9.30 19.67
C LYS A 138 2.76 9.41 20.59
N GLU A 139 2.72 10.28 21.60
CA GLU A 139 3.79 10.43 22.59
C GLU A 139 3.98 9.13 23.37
N ARG A 140 2.89 8.54 23.88
CA ARG A 140 2.93 7.24 24.57
C ARG A 140 3.54 6.13 23.69
N SER A 141 3.26 6.10 22.38
CA SER A 141 3.83 5.09 21.51
C SER A 141 5.34 5.20 21.31
N LEU A 142 5.92 6.36 21.53
CA LEU A 142 7.38 6.52 21.58
C LEU A 142 7.96 5.97 22.88
N GLU A 143 7.26 6.16 24.00
CA GLU A 143 7.70 5.68 25.31
C GLU A 143 7.65 4.16 25.43
N ASP A 144 6.60 3.52 24.92
CA ASP A 144 6.39 2.06 24.99
C ASP A 144 6.91 1.30 23.75
N LEU A 145 7.63 1.98 22.85
CA LEU A 145 8.22 1.44 21.63
C LEU A 145 7.20 0.80 20.67
N SER A 146 5.94 1.21 20.74
CA SER A 146 4.90 0.78 19.80
C SER A 146 4.71 1.77 18.64
N THR A 147 5.65 2.70 18.46
CA THR A 147 5.65 3.65 17.35
C THR A 147 5.88 2.96 16.02
N MET A 148 5.29 3.52 14.96
CA MET A 148 5.51 3.08 13.58
C MET A 148 6.42 4.04 12.79
N LEU A 149 6.95 5.09 13.46
CA LEU A 149 7.80 6.09 12.82
C LEU A 149 9.15 5.53 12.38
N ASP A 150 9.66 4.54 13.10
CA ASP A 150 10.96 3.91 12.90
C ASP A 150 10.95 2.81 11.83
N MET A 151 9.79 2.34 11.37
CA MET A 151 9.66 1.32 10.30
C MET A 151 10.40 1.71 9.00
N VAL A 152 10.63 2.99 8.79
CA VAL A 152 11.37 3.49 7.62
C VAL A 152 12.82 2.99 7.62
N TYR A 153 13.44 2.83 8.80
CA TYR A 153 14.83 2.37 8.87
C TYR A 153 15.01 0.92 8.37
N PRO A 154 14.30 -0.08 8.90
CA PRO A 154 14.40 -1.45 8.36
C PRO A 154 13.92 -1.54 6.91
N ALA A 155 12.90 -0.78 6.49
CA ALA A 155 12.47 -0.74 5.09
C ALA A 155 13.60 -0.28 4.15
N LEU A 156 14.34 0.78 4.51
CA LEU A 156 15.49 1.24 3.74
C LEU A 156 16.60 0.19 3.67
N LYS A 157 16.85 -0.53 4.76
CA LYS A 157 17.83 -1.63 4.78
C LYS A 157 17.40 -2.79 3.87
N GLN A 158 16.13 -3.15 3.89
CA GLN A 158 15.58 -4.16 2.98
C GLN A 158 15.69 -3.72 1.52
N ILE A 159 15.41 -2.45 1.19
CA ILE A 159 15.59 -1.91 -0.16
C ILE A 159 17.05 -2.02 -0.62
N GLU A 160 18.01 -1.84 0.28
CA GLU A 160 19.44 -2.05 -0.03
C GLU A 160 19.77 -3.49 -0.45
N VAL A 161 19.10 -4.47 0.11
CA VAL A 161 19.29 -5.90 -0.18
C VAL A 161 18.49 -6.31 -1.43
N VAL A 162 17.22 -5.90 -1.51
CA VAL A 162 16.29 -6.22 -2.63
C VAL A 162 16.77 -5.66 -3.95
N ASN A 163 17.36 -4.46 -3.96
CA ASN A 163 17.83 -3.77 -5.18
C ASN A 163 16.77 -3.66 -6.29
N PRO A 164 15.57 -3.14 -6.02
CA PRO A 164 14.49 -3.07 -7.00
C PRO A 164 14.73 -1.97 -8.04
N ALA A 165 14.07 -2.10 -9.21
CA ALA A 165 14.04 -1.01 -10.20
C ALA A 165 13.15 0.14 -9.75
N VAL A 166 12.06 -0.18 -9.05
CA VAL A 166 11.12 0.79 -8.48
C VAL A 166 10.85 0.45 -7.01
N VAL A 167 10.82 1.47 -6.18
CA VAL A 167 10.26 1.43 -4.83
C VAL A 167 8.95 2.20 -4.84
N LEU A 168 7.87 1.58 -4.38
CA LEU A 168 6.58 2.21 -4.15
C LEU A 168 6.31 2.24 -2.64
N VAL A 169 6.05 3.42 -2.09
CA VAL A 169 5.62 3.59 -0.70
C VAL A 169 4.22 4.20 -0.71
N GLU A 170 3.29 3.55 -0.03
CA GLU A 170 1.95 4.05 0.24
C GLU A 170 1.82 4.46 1.71
N ASN A 171 1.11 5.55 1.99
CA ASN A 171 0.79 5.98 3.35
C ASN A 171 -0.35 7.01 3.36
N VAL A 172 -0.68 7.53 4.55
CA VAL A 172 -1.57 8.69 4.69
C VAL A 172 -0.85 9.99 4.29
N PRO A 173 -1.57 11.08 3.90
CA PRO A 173 -0.97 12.32 3.40
C PRO A 173 0.08 12.95 4.33
N ASN A 174 -0.12 12.86 5.64
CA ASN A 174 0.80 13.45 6.62
C ASN A 174 2.19 12.79 6.65
N PHE A 175 2.33 11.57 6.12
CA PHE A 175 3.63 10.92 5.98
C PHE A 175 4.61 11.79 5.19
N LYS A 176 4.13 12.48 4.14
CA LYS A 176 4.95 13.37 3.30
C LYS A 176 5.70 14.43 4.10
N ALA A 177 5.04 15.02 5.09
CA ALA A 177 5.62 16.10 5.91
C ALA A 177 6.35 15.58 7.14
N SER A 178 6.38 14.27 7.38
CA SER A 178 7.01 13.67 8.56
C SER A 178 8.52 13.50 8.40
N GLY A 179 9.24 13.40 9.53
CA GLY A 179 10.66 13.03 9.53
C GLY A 179 10.93 11.67 8.86
N ALA A 180 10.02 10.71 9.03
CA ALA A 180 10.07 9.39 8.39
C ALA A 180 10.00 9.51 6.86
N GLY A 181 9.04 10.28 6.32
CA GLY A 181 8.94 10.54 4.89
C GLY A 181 10.15 11.27 4.32
N ALA A 182 10.66 12.28 5.05
CA ALA A 182 11.87 13.01 4.66
C ALA A 182 13.10 12.09 4.64
N MET A 183 13.27 11.21 5.63
CA MET A 183 14.35 10.23 5.67
C MET A 183 14.26 9.24 4.50
N MET A 184 13.07 8.67 4.25
CA MET A 184 12.82 7.77 3.13
C MET A 184 13.20 8.42 1.79
N GLY A 185 12.63 9.57 1.48
CA GLY A 185 12.85 10.26 0.23
C GLY A 185 14.30 10.70 0.02
N THR A 186 14.95 11.25 1.06
CA THR A 186 16.34 11.69 0.98
C THR A 186 17.29 10.51 0.77
N THR A 187 17.07 9.41 1.46
CA THR A 187 17.91 8.22 1.34
C THR A 187 17.77 7.58 -0.04
N LEU A 188 16.54 7.44 -0.56
CA LEU A 188 16.32 6.92 -1.91
C LEU A 188 16.97 7.81 -2.99
N ARG A 189 16.90 9.15 -2.86
CA ARG A 189 17.65 10.05 -3.77
C ARG A 189 19.15 9.82 -3.69
N ARG A 190 19.71 9.63 -2.49
CA ARG A 190 21.15 9.32 -2.31
C ARG A 190 21.54 7.97 -2.92
N MET A 191 20.61 7.00 -2.91
CA MET A 191 20.78 5.72 -3.61
C MET A 191 20.71 5.85 -5.14
N GLY A 192 20.32 7.01 -5.67
CA GLY A 192 20.27 7.31 -7.10
C GLY A 192 18.90 7.12 -7.75
N TYR A 193 17.83 6.95 -6.96
CA TYR A 193 16.46 6.89 -7.48
C TYR A 193 15.94 8.30 -7.83
N PHE A 194 15.15 8.36 -8.90
CA PHE A 194 14.32 9.52 -9.23
C PHE A 194 12.99 9.39 -8.50
N LEU A 195 12.60 10.42 -7.75
CA LEU A 195 11.39 10.39 -6.93
C LEU A 195 10.27 11.21 -7.56
N THR A 196 9.08 10.63 -7.52
CA THR A 196 7.80 11.31 -7.74
C THR A 196 6.91 11.08 -6.53
N GLU A 197 6.40 12.16 -5.95
CA GLU A 197 5.58 12.15 -4.74
C GLU A 197 4.20 12.71 -5.04
N MET A 198 3.14 11.99 -4.69
CA MET A 198 1.76 12.32 -5.03
C MET A 198 0.88 12.19 -3.79
N VAL A 199 -0.12 13.06 -3.66
CA VAL A 199 -1.29 12.84 -2.80
C VAL A 199 -2.48 12.73 -3.74
N LEU A 200 -3.13 11.57 -3.72
CA LEU A 200 -4.20 11.22 -4.64
C LEU A 200 -5.47 10.88 -3.85
N ASN A 201 -6.63 11.24 -4.42
CA ASN A 201 -7.93 10.96 -3.81
C ASN A 201 -8.67 9.88 -4.63
N GLY A 202 -9.24 8.88 -3.96
CA GLY A 202 -9.97 7.81 -4.61
C GLY A 202 -11.10 8.31 -5.54
N LEU A 203 -11.78 9.40 -5.18
CA LEU A 203 -12.85 9.97 -6.00
C LEU A 203 -12.36 10.38 -7.40
N ASP A 204 -11.11 10.83 -7.52
CA ASP A 204 -10.52 11.20 -8.80
C ASP A 204 -10.26 10.00 -9.71
N PHE A 205 -10.32 8.78 -9.16
CA PHE A 205 -10.08 7.50 -9.85
C PHE A 205 -11.33 6.61 -9.89
N GLY A 206 -12.52 7.22 -9.76
CA GLY A 206 -13.78 6.51 -9.89
C GLY A 206 -14.21 5.71 -8.67
N ALA A 207 -13.52 5.83 -7.54
CA ALA A 207 -13.92 5.20 -6.28
C ALA A 207 -15.20 5.80 -5.69
N TYR A 208 -15.79 5.09 -4.73
CA TYR A 208 -16.99 5.56 -4.03
C TYR A 208 -16.65 6.45 -2.84
N GLN A 209 -15.41 6.39 -2.32
CA GLN A 209 -15.02 7.11 -1.12
C GLN A 209 -13.97 8.19 -1.37
N GLY A 210 -14.07 9.28 -0.60
CA GLY A 210 -13.04 10.31 -0.49
C GLY A 210 -11.89 9.83 0.39
N ARG A 211 -11.00 9.01 -0.19
CA ARG A 211 -9.83 8.45 0.49
C ARG A 211 -8.56 9.01 -0.08
N GLU A 212 -7.93 9.94 0.63
CA GLU A 212 -6.65 10.50 0.24
C GLU A 212 -5.50 9.61 0.71
N ARG A 213 -4.55 9.35 -0.21
CA ARG A 213 -3.33 8.59 0.07
C ARG A 213 -2.12 9.25 -0.55
N TYR A 214 -1.05 9.19 0.19
CA TYR A 214 0.27 9.56 -0.28
C TYR A 214 0.92 8.37 -0.96
N TYR A 215 1.51 8.63 -2.14
CA TYR A 215 2.33 7.68 -2.87
C TYR A 215 3.68 8.29 -3.18
N MET A 216 4.75 7.55 -2.88
CA MET A 216 6.10 7.86 -3.33
C MET A 216 6.55 6.77 -4.30
N VAL A 217 6.81 7.16 -5.53
CA VAL A 217 7.41 6.28 -6.56
C VAL A 217 8.86 6.71 -6.72
N ALA A 218 9.78 5.82 -6.37
CA ALA A 218 11.22 6.02 -6.55
C ALA A 218 11.71 5.02 -7.60
N SER A 219 12.18 5.50 -8.75
CA SER A 219 12.62 4.66 -9.88
C SER A 219 14.07 4.91 -10.22
N VAL A 220 14.80 3.86 -10.64
CA VAL A 220 16.15 4.02 -11.25
C VAL A 220 16.08 4.60 -12.66
N PHE A 221 14.88 4.65 -13.25
CA PHE A 221 14.63 5.29 -14.54
C PHE A 221 13.95 6.64 -14.33
N PRO A 222 14.37 7.69 -15.06
CA PRO A 222 13.69 8.98 -15.02
C PRO A 222 12.33 8.94 -15.74
N GLY A 223 11.49 9.95 -15.49
CA GLY A 223 10.30 10.20 -16.30
C GLY A 223 9.08 9.35 -15.92
N PHE A 224 8.93 8.98 -14.64
CA PHE A 224 7.67 8.41 -14.17
C PHE A 224 6.53 9.41 -14.37
N VAL A 225 5.45 8.94 -14.99
CA VAL A 225 4.24 9.75 -15.24
C VAL A 225 3.15 9.31 -14.24
N PRO A 226 2.66 10.21 -13.39
CA PRO A 226 1.55 9.92 -12.48
C PRO A 226 0.30 9.44 -13.22
N PRO A 227 -0.54 8.61 -12.59
CA PRO A 227 -1.82 8.19 -13.17
C PRO A 227 -2.70 9.42 -13.42
N LYS A 228 -3.45 9.38 -14.52
CA LYS A 228 -4.41 10.44 -14.86
C LYS A 228 -5.72 10.19 -14.13
N PRO A 229 -6.37 11.23 -13.60
CA PRO A 229 -7.71 11.11 -13.04
C PRO A 229 -8.69 10.50 -14.05
N GLU A 230 -9.52 9.60 -13.57
CA GLU A 230 -10.62 8.98 -14.32
C GLU A 230 -11.85 8.98 -13.41
N GLN A 231 -12.58 10.09 -13.42
CA GLN A 231 -13.72 10.26 -12.54
C GLN A 231 -14.86 9.30 -12.92
N ARG A 232 -15.53 8.77 -11.91
CA ARG A 232 -16.79 8.06 -12.10
C ARG A 232 -17.82 9.01 -12.69
N ALA A 233 -18.55 8.55 -13.70
CA ALA A 233 -19.75 9.27 -14.15
C ALA A 233 -20.65 9.58 -12.94
N GLY A 234 -20.91 10.84 -12.69
CA GLY A 234 -21.60 11.32 -11.49
C GLY A 234 -22.88 10.54 -11.20
N GLY A 235 -23.18 10.32 -9.94
CA GLY A 235 -24.36 9.58 -9.52
C GLY A 235 -24.42 9.42 -8.00
N ARG A 236 -25.62 9.14 -7.51
CA ARG A 236 -25.86 8.85 -6.10
C ARG A 236 -25.25 7.50 -5.73
N LEU A 237 -24.85 7.35 -4.47
CA LEU A 237 -24.39 6.06 -3.92
C LEU A 237 -25.55 5.11 -3.62
N TRP A 238 -26.78 5.62 -3.61
CA TRP A 238 -27.93 4.85 -3.14
C TRP A 238 -28.10 3.49 -3.84
N PRO A 239 -27.94 3.34 -5.14
CA PRO A 239 -28.04 2.01 -5.79
C PRO A 239 -27.06 0.97 -5.24
N VAL A 240 -25.87 1.39 -4.83
CA VAL A 240 -24.87 0.53 -4.19
C VAL A 240 -25.32 0.17 -2.77
N ILE A 241 -25.79 1.17 -2.01
CA ILE A 241 -26.27 0.96 -0.63
C ILE A 241 -27.49 0.07 -0.60
N GLU A 242 -28.48 0.31 -1.47
CA GLU A 242 -29.75 -0.41 -1.53
C GLU A 242 -29.57 -1.92 -1.77
N LYS A 243 -28.59 -2.28 -2.61
CA LYS A 243 -28.20 -3.68 -2.87
C LYS A 243 -27.87 -4.44 -1.58
N HIS A 244 -27.26 -3.77 -0.61
CA HIS A 244 -26.77 -4.39 0.64
C HIS A 244 -27.58 -4.00 1.89
N LEU A 245 -28.62 -3.17 1.73
CA LEU A 245 -29.34 -2.60 2.88
C LEU A 245 -29.97 -3.68 3.77
N GLY A 246 -30.41 -4.80 3.18
CA GLY A 246 -30.99 -5.92 3.89
C GLY A 246 -30.03 -6.63 4.84
N ASP A 247 -28.72 -6.56 4.56
CA ASP A 247 -27.65 -7.20 5.36
C ASP A 247 -27.05 -6.24 6.39
N CYS A 248 -27.46 -4.96 6.36
CA CYS A 248 -27.00 -3.95 7.28
C CYS A 248 -27.72 -4.05 8.62
N ALA A 249 -27.00 -3.88 9.72
CA ALA A 249 -27.58 -3.97 11.06
C ALA A 249 -28.32 -2.67 11.43
N ASP A 250 -29.60 -2.76 11.83
CA ASP A 250 -30.34 -1.64 12.40
C ASP A 250 -29.76 -1.27 13.77
N VAL A 251 -29.27 -0.05 13.87
CA VAL A 251 -28.63 0.51 15.09
C VAL A 251 -29.35 1.76 15.59
N THR A 252 -30.55 2.00 15.15
CA THR A 252 -31.38 3.20 15.45
C THR A 252 -31.48 3.47 16.95
N VAL A 253 -31.59 2.41 17.77
CA VAL A 253 -31.79 2.53 19.22
C VAL A 253 -30.50 2.68 20.05
N LEU A 254 -29.32 2.63 19.41
CA LEU A 254 -28.05 2.76 20.14
C LEU A 254 -27.87 4.17 20.69
N LYS A 255 -27.75 4.29 22.03
CA LYS A 255 -27.56 5.57 22.73
C LYS A 255 -26.35 6.36 22.21
N SER A 256 -25.27 5.69 21.81
CA SER A 256 -24.07 6.30 21.25
C SER A 256 -24.32 7.02 19.92
N ILE A 257 -25.35 6.61 19.18
CA ILE A 257 -25.74 7.22 17.90
C ILE A 257 -26.76 8.34 18.15
N GLN A 258 -27.65 8.17 19.14
CA GLN A 258 -28.64 9.16 19.52
C GLN A 258 -28.05 10.37 20.25
N ALA A 259 -26.97 10.16 21.02
CA ALA A 259 -26.26 11.23 21.74
C ALA A 259 -25.43 12.09 20.77
N ARG A 260 -26.10 12.76 19.84
CA ARG A 260 -25.49 13.70 18.85
C ARG A 260 -24.94 14.98 19.50
N GLU A 261 -25.17 15.20 20.74
CA GLU A 261 -24.64 16.33 21.52
C GLU A 261 -23.22 16.04 21.98
N SER A 262 -22.26 15.97 21.07
CA SER A 262 -20.88 15.90 21.50
C SER A 262 -20.13 17.12 21.04
N THR A 263 -19.50 17.76 21.98
CA THR A 263 -18.48 18.82 21.83
C THR A 263 -17.21 18.32 21.09
N SER A 264 -17.19 17.07 20.62
CA SER A 264 -16.03 16.51 19.92
C SER A 264 -16.05 16.88 18.44
N ARG A 265 -14.87 17.21 17.90
CA ARG A 265 -14.66 17.55 16.48
C ARG A 265 -14.95 16.42 15.50
N ARG A 266 -15.22 15.21 15.98
CA ARG A 266 -15.42 14.01 15.18
C ARG A 266 -16.85 13.52 15.35
N MET A 267 -17.61 13.57 14.27
CA MET A 267 -19.02 13.14 14.23
C MET A 267 -19.15 11.97 13.27
N PRO A 268 -20.04 10.99 13.55
CA PRO A 268 -20.36 9.96 12.58
C PRO A 268 -20.90 10.58 11.30
N ALA A 269 -20.53 10.00 10.17
CA ALA A 269 -21.04 10.39 8.87
C ALA A 269 -22.25 9.53 8.49
N PHE A 270 -23.27 10.15 7.92
CA PHE A 270 -24.48 9.46 7.49
C PHE A 270 -24.60 9.50 5.98
N LEU A 271 -24.67 8.35 5.35
CA LEU A 271 -25.01 8.19 3.94
C LEU A 271 -26.52 8.18 3.81
N THR A 272 -27.02 9.01 2.92
CA THR A 272 -28.46 9.17 2.62
C THR A 272 -28.73 8.87 1.14
N ARG A 273 -29.98 8.94 0.74
CA ARG A 273 -30.38 8.80 -0.69
C ARG A 273 -29.74 9.82 -1.62
N GLU A 274 -29.32 10.98 -1.09
CA GLU A 274 -28.72 12.08 -1.82
C GLU A 274 -27.18 11.99 -1.86
N SER A 275 -26.56 11.13 -1.06
CA SER A 275 -25.11 11.00 -0.99
C SER A 275 -24.51 10.58 -2.33
N THR A 276 -23.50 11.30 -2.78
CA THR A 276 -22.76 11.05 -4.03
C THR A 276 -21.40 10.40 -3.78
N SER A 277 -20.89 10.48 -2.56
CA SER A 277 -19.63 9.87 -2.13
C SER A 277 -19.72 9.43 -0.68
N CYS A 278 -18.84 8.50 -0.31
CA CYS A 278 -18.63 8.04 1.06
C CYS A 278 -17.39 8.71 1.65
N PRO A 279 -17.38 9.16 2.90
CA PRO A 279 -16.16 9.51 3.61
C PRO A 279 -15.18 8.33 3.72
N THR A 280 -13.94 8.62 4.08
CA THR A 280 -12.94 7.56 4.32
C THR A 280 -13.43 6.57 5.39
N ILE A 281 -13.59 5.32 5.01
CA ILE A 281 -13.88 4.22 5.93
C ILE A 281 -12.59 3.87 6.69
N LEU A 282 -12.67 3.81 8.02
CA LEU A 282 -11.54 3.57 8.90
C LEU A 282 -11.51 2.11 9.38
N LYS A 283 -10.35 1.64 9.82
CA LYS A 283 -10.19 0.32 10.46
C LYS A 283 -11.09 0.10 11.68
N SER A 284 -11.56 1.20 12.28
CA SER A 284 -12.45 1.19 13.44
C SER A 284 -13.94 1.18 13.08
N GLN A 285 -14.31 1.06 11.82
CA GLN A 285 -15.70 1.17 11.31
C GLN A 285 -16.69 0.26 12.08
N ASP A 286 -16.31 -0.97 12.39
CA ASP A 286 -17.21 -1.90 13.07
C ASP A 286 -17.40 -1.60 14.56
N ARG A 287 -16.53 -0.82 15.18
CA ARG A 287 -16.51 -0.57 16.63
C ARG A 287 -17.51 0.50 17.10
N GLY A 288 -18.26 1.10 16.18
CA GLY A 288 -19.26 2.14 16.51
C GLY A 288 -18.66 3.41 17.08
N VAL A 289 -17.44 3.76 16.63
CA VAL A 289 -16.76 4.99 17.05
C VAL A 289 -17.29 6.24 16.34
N LYS A 290 -16.96 7.41 16.86
CA LYS A 290 -17.45 8.72 16.39
C LYS A 290 -17.12 9.01 14.90
N ASP A 291 -16.11 8.35 14.34
CA ASP A 291 -15.68 8.53 12.94
C ASP A 291 -16.26 7.46 12.01
N ALA A 292 -17.19 6.63 12.48
CA ALA A 292 -17.80 5.57 11.67
C ALA A 292 -18.81 6.16 10.66
N VAL A 293 -18.96 5.44 9.55
CA VAL A 293 -19.97 5.71 8.52
C VAL A 293 -21.22 4.89 8.80
N TYR A 294 -22.37 5.52 8.75
CA TYR A 294 -23.68 4.89 8.91
C TYR A 294 -24.57 5.23 7.70
N ILE A 295 -25.66 4.49 7.54
CA ILE A 295 -26.68 4.74 6.53
C ILE A 295 -27.91 5.26 7.26
N GLN A 296 -28.53 6.30 6.71
CA GLN A 296 -29.81 6.84 7.22
C GLN A 296 -30.87 6.74 6.13
N ASP A 297 -31.92 5.97 6.42
CA ASP A 297 -33.09 5.83 5.54
C ASP A 297 -34.39 5.69 6.34
N GLY A 298 -35.44 6.41 5.94
CA GLY A 298 -36.77 6.31 6.53
C GLY A 298 -36.84 6.49 8.05
N GLY A 299 -35.96 7.33 8.62
CA GLY A 299 -35.85 7.54 10.07
C GLY A 299 -35.09 6.46 10.82
N ARG A 300 -34.58 5.45 10.14
CA ARG A 300 -33.73 4.38 10.68
C ARG A 300 -32.26 4.65 10.39
N ILE A 301 -31.39 4.10 11.21
CA ILE A 301 -29.94 4.19 11.07
C ILE A 301 -29.39 2.76 11.02
N TYR A 302 -28.57 2.51 9.98
CA TYR A 302 -27.99 1.20 9.76
C TYR A 302 -26.47 1.27 9.81
N LYS A 303 -25.86 0.24 10.36
CA LYS A 303 -24.42 -0.01 10.28
C LYS A 303 -24.13 -0.82 9.03
N PRO A 304 -23.20 -0.39 8.16
CA PRO A 304 -22.87 -1.11 6.94
C PRO A 304 -22.50 -2.58 7.19
N SER A 305 -22.94 -3.47 6.29
CA SER A 305 -22.44 -4.84 6.22
C SER A 305 -21.00 -4.89 5.76
N VAL A 306 -20.33 -6.05 5.93
CA VAL A 306 -18.96 -6.25 5.42
C VAL A 306 -18.93 -6.09 3.90
N ASP A 307 -19.90 -6.66 3.19
CA ASP A 307 -20.00 -6.61 1.74
C ASP A 307 -20.20 -5.19 1.22
N LEU A 308 -21.01 -4.38 1.92
CA LEU A 308 -21.15 -2.96 1.57
C LEU A 308 -19.83 -2.20 1.82
N VAL A 309 -19.14 -2.47 2.91
CA VAL A 309 -17.81 -1.86 3.16
C VAL A 309 -16.84 -2.24 2.04
N GLN A 310 -16.82 -3.51 1.64
CA GLN A 310 -15.98 -4.00 0.55
C GLN A 310 -16.28 -3.30 -0.77
N GLU A 311 -17.55 -3.18 -1.15
CA GLU A 311 -17.97 -2.49 -2.37
C GLU A 311 -17.65 -0.98 -2.31
N LEU A 312 -17.87 -0.31 -1.18
CA LEU A 312 -17.51 1.10 -0.98
C LEU A 312 -15.99 1.36 -1.04
N MET A 313 -15.18 0.36 -0.73
CA MET A 313 -13.72 0.36 -0.90
C MET A 313 -13.30 0.01 -2.34
N SER A 314 -14.27 -0.21 -3.23
CA SER A 314 -14.08 -0.67 -4.62
C SER A 314 -13.35 -2.02 -4.73
N ILE A 315 -13.31 -2.80 -3.65
CA ILE A 315 -12.64 -4.11 -3.60
C ILE A 315 -13.58 -5.15 -4.23
N PRO A 316 -13.13 -5.92 -5.24
CA PRO A 316 -13.97 -6.87 -5.95
C PRO A 316 -14.39 -8.05 -5.07
N ASP A 317 -15.51 -8.69 -5.42
CA ASP A 317 -16.03 -9.88 -4.72
C ASP A 317 -15.06 -11.08 -4.76
N SER A 318 -14.10 -11.08 -5.68
CA SER A 318 -13.03 -12.09 -5.74
C SER A 318 -12.02 -12.00 -4.59
N PHE A 319 -12.02 -10.89 -3.85
CA PHE A 319 -11.23 -10.73 -2.63
C PHE A 319 -12.04 -11.25 -1.45
N ASP A 320 -11.68 -12.42 -0.93
CA ASP A 320 -12.44 -13.13 0.09
C ASP A 320 -12.04 -12.72 1.51
N VAL A 321 -12.99 -12.20 2.26
CA VAL A 321 -12.90 -11.90 3.71
C VAL A 321 -13.90 -12.71 4.55
N SER A 322 -14.65 -13.63 3.92
CA SER A 322 -15.71 -14.40 4.58
C SER A 322 -15.20 -15.35 5.66
N TRP A 323 -13.94 -15.74 5.59
CA TRP A 323 -13.27 -16.57 6.60
C TRP A 323 -12.98 -15.84 7.92
N MET A 324 -13.08 -14.51 7.93
CA MET A 324 -12.83 -13.66 9.10
C MET A 324 -14.09 -13.41 9.90
N ALA A 325 -13.93 -13.18 11.21
CA ALA A 325 -15.00 -12.56 11.99
C ALA A 325 -15.30 -11.14 11.45
N LYS A 326 -16.59 -10.73 11.51
CA LYS A 326 -17.08 -9.45 10.96
C LYS A 326 -16.22 -8.23 11.36
N GLU A 327 -15.81 -8.15 12.63
CA GLU A 327 -14.95 -7.06 13.11
C GLU A 327 -13.58 -7.07 12.43
N GLN A 328 -12.99 -8.25 12.27
CA GLN A 328 -11.68 -8.42 11.62
C GLN A 328 -11.75 -8.11 10.12
N ALA A 329 -12.79 -8.60 9.44
CA ALA A 329 -13.02 -8.30 8.03
C ALA A 329 -13.14 -6.79 7.80
N THR A 330 -14.00 -6.12 8.58
CA THR A 330 -14.19 -4.67 8.48
C THR A 330 -12.90 -3.88 8.82
N GLU A 331 -12.13 -4.36 9.79
CA GLU A 331 -10.83 -3.76 10.12
C GLU A 331 -9.85 -3.89 8.96
N THR A 332 -9.71 -5.09 8.40
CA THR A 332 -8.83 -5.39 7.26
C THR A 332 -9.19 -4.53 6.04
N LEU A 333 -10.47 -4.47 5.70
CA LEU A 333 -10.95 -3.61 4.61
C LEU A 333 -10.67 -2.13 4.90
N GLY A 334 -11.03 -1.63 6.09
CA GLY A 334 -10.94 -0.21 6.44
C GLY A 334 -9.51 0.33 6.53
N GLN A 335 -8.50 -0.52 6.78
CA GLN A 335 -7.10 -0.09 6.76
C GLN A 335 -6.43 -0.24 5.39
N SER A 336 -7.01 -1.01 4.47
CA SER A 336 -6.44 -1.23 3.14
C SER A 336 -6.51 0.02 2.24
N VAL A 337 -5.92 -0.06 1.08
CA VAL A 337 -6.03 0.96 0.02
C VAL A 337 -7.42 0.93 -0.63
N ASP A 338 -7.84 2.02 -1.28
CA ASP A 338 -8.93 1.96 -2.24
C ASP A 338 -8.45 1.21 -3.49
N TYR A 339 -9.21 0.21 -3.91
CA TYR A 339 -8.79 -0.71 -4.97
C TYR A 339 -8.58 0.00 -6.32
N ARG A 340 -9.48 0.92 -6.70
CA ARG A 340 -9.39 1.66 -7.98
C ARG A 340 -8.22 2.61 -8.00
N LEU A 341 -8.06 3.40 -6.93
CA LEU A 341 -6.94 4.30 -6.80
C LEU A 341 -5.60 3.55 -6.88
N HIS A 342 -5.47 2.47 -6.11
CA HIS A 342 -4.23 1.69 -6.09
C HIS A 342 -3.97 1.01 -7.44
N SER A 343 -5.01 0.50 -8.11
CA SER A 343 -4.91 -0.06 -9.46
C SER A 343 -4.37 0.96 -10.47
N ALA A 344 -4.83 2.22 -10.41
CA ALA A 344 -4.35 3.27 -11.28
C ALA A 344 -2.85 3.58 -11.06
N VAL A 345 -2.41 3.62 -9.78
CA VAL A 345 -0.99 3.82 -9.45
C VAL A 345 -0.16 2.64 -9.93
N MET A 346 -0.60 1.41 -9.67
CA MET A 346 0.11 0.19 -10.10
C MET A 346 0.18 0.05 -11.61
N ALA A 347 -0.87 0.44 -12.34
CA ALA A 347 -0.86 0.50 -13.79
C ALA A 347 0.17 1.52 -14.31
N ALA A 348 0.26 2.71 -13.70
CA ALA A 348 1.26 3.71 -14.06
C ALA A 348 2.70 3.21 -13.80
N VAL A 349 2.95 2.50 -12.69
CA VAL A 349 4.24 1.86 -12.39
C VAL A 349 4.57 0.78 -13.44
N ARG A 350 3.59 -0.06 -13.78
CA ARG A 350 3.74 -1.08 -14.83
C ARG A 350 4.11 -0.46 -16.17
N ASP A 351 3.40 0.58 -16.58
CA ASP A 351 3.62 1.24 -17.86
C ASP A 351 4.99 1.93 -17.90
N HIS A 352 5.41 2.55 -16.80
CA HIS A 352 6.75 3.10 -16.66
C HIS A 352 7.84 2.04 -16.84
N LEU A 353 7.68 0.86 -16.24
CA LEU A 353 8.62 -0.24 -16.40
C LEU A 353 8.57 -0.88 -17.79
N ASN A 354 7.39 -0.98 -18.42
CA ASN A 354 7.26 -1.44 -19.81
C ASN A 354 8.05 -0.58 -20.81
N VAL A 355 8.08 0.73 -20.57
CA VAL A 355 8.83 1.67 -21.44
C VAL A 355 10.34 1.51 -21.26
N ASN A 356 10.80 1.20 -20.05
CA ASN A 356 12.20 1.26 -19.67
C ASN A 356 12.91 -0.11 -19.60
N CYS A 357 12.14 -1.20 -19.45
CA CYS A 357 12.65 -2.56 -19.25
C CYS A 357 12.28 -3.48 -20.41
N GLY A 358 13.05 -4.56 -20.59
CA GLY A 358 12.65 -5.72 -21.43
C GLY A 358 12.47 -5.44 -22.93
N ARG A 359 13.05 -4.39 -23.48
CA ARG A 359 13.11 -4.22 -24.93
C ARG A 359 14.06 -5.27 -25.54
N HIS A 360 13.62 -6.53 -25.62
CA HIS A 360 14.12 -7.40 -26.65
C HIS A 360 13.62 -6.83 -27.98
N THR A 361 14.46 -6.09 -28.66
CA THR A 361 14.29 -5.83 -30.08
C THR A 361 14.25 -7.21 -30.73
N VAL A 362 13.05 -7.67 -31.10
CA VAL A 362 12.91 -8.73 -32.08
C VAL A 362 13.46 -8.13 -33.36
N VAL A 363 14.75 -8.33 -33.61
CA VAL A 363 15.33 -8.16 -34.92
C VAL A 363 14.66 -9.22 -35.76
N GLN A 364 13.56 -8.85 -36.41
CA GLN A 364 13.05 -9.62 -37.53
C GLN A 364 14.18 -9.62 -38.56
N HIS A 365 14.95 -10.71 -38.56
CA HIS A 365 15.75 -11.07 -39.72
C HIS A 365 14.77 -11.35 -40.85
N GLY A 366 14.46 -10.30 -41.61
CA GLY A 366 13.81 -10.43 -42.88
C GLY A 366 14.69 -11.32 -43.76
N ILE A 367 14.27 -12.56 -43.93
CA ILE A 367 14.75 -13.44 -44.98
C ILE A 367 14.38 -12.73 -46.28
N ARG A 368 15.35 -12.03 -46.89
CA ARG A 368 15.25 -11.64 -48.29
C ARG A 368 15.31 -12.94 -49.11
N SER A 369 14.14 -13.42 -49.50
CA SER A 369 14.03 -14.33 -50.63
C SER A 369 14.63 -13.64 -51.84
N LYS A 370 15.78 -14.10 -52.28
CA LYS A 370 16.25 -13.84 -53.63
C LYS A 370 15.43 -14.74 -54.54
N GLU A 371 14.38 -14.19 -55.09
CA GLU A 371 13.80 -14.71 -56.33
C GLU A 371 14.53 -14.05 -57.51
N GLY A 372 14.93 -14.87 -58.45
CA GLY A 372 14.98 -14.56 -59.88
C GLY A 372 16.31 -14.16 -60.48
N ARG A 373 17.05 -15.02 -61.00
CA ARG A 373 17.26 -15.28 -62.46
C ARG A 373 18.43 -16.25 -62.65
#